data_450c09801344ea8cfb8d7172db275bdc
#
_entry.id   450c09801344ea8cfb8d7172db275bdc
#
_cell.length_a   1.000
_cell.length_b   1.000
_cell.length_c   1.000
_cell.angle_alpha   90.00
_cell.angle_beta   90.00
_cell.angle_gamma   90.00
#
_symmetry.space_group_name_H-M   'P 1'
#
loop_
_entity.id
_entity.type
_entity.pdbx_description
1 polymer ?
#
loop_
_entity_poly.entity_id
_entity_poly.type
_entity_poly.pdbx_seq_one_letter_code
_entity_poly.pdbx_strand_id
1 'polypeptide(L)'
;MKPAALLILLICFACASSASIEPEITVTLIRVNSYTETCQGLVKQQCLLVQEGSATDSDNWSYFYSEIEGFDYEAGFLYDLEVHISERPKPLAADASSLRYELIEIISKTAS
;
A
#
# COMPACT_ATOMS: atom_id res chain seq x y z
N MET A 1 -56.76 -37.49 9.66
CA MET A 1 -56.22 -37.00 9.41
C MET A 1 -55.46 -36.17 9.92
N LYS A 2 -54.57 -35.99 9.84
CA LYS A 2 -53.85 -35.20 10.42
C LYS A 2 -53.04 -34.44 9.73
N PRO A 3 -52.96 -33.39 9.68
CA PRO A 3 -52.08 -32.58 9.06
C PRO A 3 -50.76 -32.69 9.67
N ALA A 4 -49.86 -32.92 8.87
CA ALA A 4 -48.54 -32.81 9.31
C ALA A 4 -48.27 -31.35 9.54
N ALA A 5 -48.08 -31.06 10.71
CA ALA A 5 -47.62 -29.73 11.02
C ALA A 5 -46.26 -29.60 10.43
N LEU A 6 -46.21 -28.93 9.34
CA LEU A 6 -44.93 -28.68 8.76
C LEU A 6 -44.27 -27.58 9.55
N LEU A 7 -43.35 -27.97 10.32
CA LEU A 7 -42.59 -27.00 11.02
C LEU A 7 -41.46 -26.54 10.08
N ILE A 8 -41.64 -25.39 9.56
CA ILE A 8 -40.58 -24.81 8.78
C ILE A 8 -39.70 -24.10 9.74
N LEU A 9 -38.57 -24.67 9.95
CA LEU A 9 -37.59 -24.00 10.74
C LEU A 9 -36.85 -23.02 9.84
N LEU A 10 -37.23 -21.82 10.00
CA LEU A 10 -36.54 -20.78 9.31
C LEU A 10 -35.30 -20.42 10.08
N ILE A 11 -34.20 -20.88 9.60
CA ILE A 11 -32.94 -20.54 10.18
C ILE A 11 -32.48 -19.27 9.55
N CYS A 12 -32.61 -18.19 10.27
CA CYS A 12 -32.00 -16.97 9.87
C CYS A 12 -30.54 -17.02 10.20
N PHE A 13 -29.76 -17.20 9.20
CA PHE A 13 -28.35 -16.93 9.35
C PHE A 13 -28.14 -15.47 9.22
N ALA A 14 -28.13 -14.81 10.30
CA ALA A 14 -27.52 -13.54 10.32
C ALA A 14 -26.04 -13.78 10.10
N CYS A 15 -25.61 -13.63 8.88
CA CYS A 15 -24.20 -13.50 8.66
C CYS A 15 -23.75 -12.27 9.38
N ALA A 16 -23.24 -12.45 10.54
CA ALA A 16 -22.53 -11.41 11.18
C ALA A 16 -21.29 -11.19 10.36
N SER A 17 -21.36 -10.26 9.44
CA SER A 17 -20.14 -9.74 8.92
C SER A 17 -19.47 -9.09 10.09
N SER A 18 -18.48 -9.73 10.59
CA SER A 18 -17.67 -9.12 11.60
C SER A 18 -17.02 -7.93 10.97
N ALA A 19 -17.51 -6.77 11.29
CA ALA A 19 -16.75 -5.58 11.03
C ALA A 19 -15.60 -5.59 12.00
N SER A 20 -14.56 -6.27 11.67
CA SER A 20 -13.35 -6.14 12.43
C SER A 20 -12.80 -4.77 12.10
N ILE A 21 -12.66 -3.95 13.10
CA ILE A 21 -11.95 -2.71 12.97
C ILE A 21 -10.48 -3.08 12.90
N GLU A 22 -10.06 -3.53 11.75
CA GLU A 22 -8.66 -3.70 11.50
C GLU A 22 -8.11 -2.35 11.06
N PRO A 23 -6.89 -1.98 11.50
CA PRO A 23 -6.23 -0.83 10.94
C PRO A 23 -6.19 -1.03 9.44
N GLU A 24 -6.54 0.00 8.70
CA GLU A 24 -6.56 -0.08 7.25
C GLU A 24 -5.16 -0.39 6.75
N ILE A 25 -5.00 -1.63 6.34
CA ILE A 25 -3.79 -2.10 5.71
C ILE A 25 -4.07 -2.09 4.22
N THR A 26 -3.36 -1.26 3.50
CA THR A 26 -3.50 -1.19 2.06
C THR A 26 -2.28 -1.81 1.41
N VAL A 27 -2.52 -2.72 0.50
CA VAL A 27 -1.47 -3.28 -0.34
C VAL A 27 -1.60 -2.62 -1.71
N THR A 28 -0.53 -2.08 -2.22
CA THR A 28 -0.54 -1.40 -3.50
C THR A 28 0.72 -1.71 -4.29
N LEU A 29 0.62 -1.46 -5.58
CA LEU A 29 1.75 -1.56 -6.49
C LEU A 29 2.43 -0.20 -6.56
N ILE A 30 3.74 -0.19 -6.39
CA ILE A 30 4.55 1.02 -6.57
C ILE A 30 5.63 0.73 -7.58
N ARG A 31 5.66 1.54 -8.63
CA ARG A 31 6.75 1.51 -9.61
C ARG A 31 7.78 2.56 -9.23
N VAL A 32 9.04 2.17 -9.17
CA VAL A 32 10.14 3.07 -8.83
C VAL A 32 11.03 3.26 -10.04
N ASN A 33 11.27 4.50 -10.40
CA ASN A 33 12.07 4.84 -11.57
C ASN A 33 13.54 4.48 -11.36
N SER A 34 14.27 4.39 -12.46
CA SER A 34 15.68 3.99 -12.46
C SER A 34 16.63 5.08 -11.98
N TYR A 35 16.15 6.27 -11.74
CA TYR A 35 16.94 7.38 -11.22
C TYR A 35 16.16 8.17 -10.18
N THR A 36 16.90 8.89 -9.34
CA THR A 36 16.31 9.77 -8.33
C THR A 36 16.45 11.22 -8.79
N GLU A 37 15.70 12.10 -8.18
CA GLU A 37 15.83 13.53 -8.39
C GLU A 37 15.94 14.26 -7.07
N THR A 38 16.59 15.41 -7.10
CA THR A 38 16.64 16.28 -5.93
C THR A 38 15.27 16.87 -5.68
N CYS A 39 14.79 16.73 -4.46
CA CYS A 39 13.51 17.28 -4.05
C CYS A 39 13.68 18.10 -2.78
N GLN A 40 12.70 18.95 -2.49
CA GLN A 40 12.74 19.84 -1.34
C GLN A 40 11.63 19.44 -0.36
N GLY A 41 12.04 18.80 0.74
CA GLY A 41 11.18 18.62 1.90
C GLY A 41 11.51 19.69 2.92
N LEU A 42 11.71 19.30 4.18
CA LEU A 42 12.27 20.22 5.17
C LEU A 42 13.72 20.58 4.84
N VAL A 43 14.41 19.64 4.21
CA VAL A 43 15.77 19.84 3.70
C VAL A 43 15.81 19.30 2.27
N LYS A 44 16.83 19.73 1.53
CA LYS A 44 17.10 19.16 0.22
C LYS A 44 17.50 17.70 0.39
N GLN A 45 16.92 16.82 -0.44
CA GLN A 45 17.21 15.40 -0.40
C GLN A 45 17.05 14.78 -1.78
N GLN A 46 17.49 13.55 -1.92
CA GLN A 46 17.24 12.77 -3.12
C GLN A 46 15.95 12.00 -2.90
N CYS A 47 15.01 12.19 -3.81
CA CYS A 47 13.72 11.50 -3.77
C CYS A 47 13.66 10.42 -4.83
N LEU A 48 13.07 9.28 -4.48
CA LEU A 48 12.65 8.30 -5.47
C LEU A 48 11.56 8.94 -6.33
N LEU A 49 11.50 8.52 -7.58
CA LEU A 49 10.39 8.86 -8.47
C LEU A 49 9.49 7.65 -8.56
N VAL A 50 8.23 7.80 -8.17
CA VAL A 50 7.32 6.68 -8.07
C VAL A 50 6.01 6.90 -8.81
N GLN A 51 5.36 5.78 -9.13
CA GLN A 51 3.99 5.73 -9.61
C GLN A 51 3.25 4.73 -8.74
N GLU A 52 2.10 5.13 -8.19
CA GLU A 52 1.33 4.29 -7.29
C GLU A 52 0.02 3.84 -7.92
N GLY A 53 -0.32 2.58 -7.70
CA GLY A 53 -1.61 2.03 -8.08
C GLY A 53 -1.95 2.21 -9.55
N SER A 54 -3.03 2.90 -9.83
CA SER A 54 -3.49 3.13 -11.21
C SER A 54 -2.61 4.09 -12.01
N ALA A 55 -1.69 4.78 -11.36
CA ALA A 55 -0.76 5.68 -12.05
C ALA A 55 0.44 4.95 -12.65
N THR A 56 0.62 3.66 -12.38
CA THR A 56 1.65 2.87 -13.04
C THR A 56 1.35 2.83 -14.55
N ASP A 57 2.40 2.81 -15.35
CA ASP A 57 2.32 2.90 -16.81
C ASP A 57 1.93 4.28 -17.36
N SER A 58 1.80 5.28 -16.52
CA SER A 58 1.65 6.66 -16.98
C SER A 58 3.02 7.28 -17.22
N ASP A 59 3.04 8.50 -17.77
CA ASP A 59 4.27 9.27 -17.91
C ASP A 59 4.51 10.20 -16.73
N ASN A 60 3.64 10.14 -15.73
CA ASN A 60 3.70 11.03 -14.58
C ASN A 60 4.38 10.37 -13.40
N TRP A 61 5.51 10.91 -12.99
CA TRP A 61 6.25 10.46 -11.83
C TRP A 61 6.09 11.46 -10.69
N SER A 62 5.94 10.93 -9.48
CA SER A 62 5.80 11.74 -8.28
C SER A 62 7.02 11.59 -7.40
N TYR A 63 7.39 12.66 -6.72
CA TYR A 63 8.45 12.57 -5.71
C TYR A 63 7.96 11.77 -4.51
N PHE A 64 8.81 10.88 -4.06
CA PHE A 64 8.52 10.06 -2.89
C PHE A 64 9.42 10.52 -1.75
N TYR A 65 8.82 11.16 -0.75
CA TYR A 65 9.55 11.77 0.35
C TYR A 65 9.79 10.82 1.52
N SER A 66 9.16 9.66 1.49
CA SER A 66 9.29 8.65 2.53
C SER A 66 10.31 7.60 2.16
N GLU A 67 10.40 6.56 2.97
CA GLU A 67 11.22 5.39 2.70
C GLU A 67 10.32 4.18 2.58
N ILE A 68 10.73 3.21 1.78
CA ILE A 68 10.08 1.91 1.71
C ILE A 68 10.95 0.96 2.53
N GLU A 69 10.46 0.56 3.68
CA GLU A 69 11.21 -0.33 4.57
C GLU A 69 11.42 -1.68 3.91
N GLY A 70 12.64 -2.18 4.00
CA GLY A 70 13.01 -3.46 3.39
C GLY A 70 13.39 -3.37 1.93
N PHE A 71 13.33 -2.19 1.33
CA PHE A 71 13.68 -1.98 -0.07
C PHE A 71 15.04 -1.30 -0.19
N ASP A 72 15.97 -1.96 -0.88
CA ASP A 72 17.28 -1.40 -1.19
C ASP A 72 17.26 -0.90 -2.63
N TYR A 73 17.13 0.40 -2.80
CA TYR A 73 17.12 1.01 -4.11
C TYR A 73 18.50 0.96 -4.76
N GLU A 74 18.52 0.61 -6.04
CA GLU A 74 19.74 0.61 -6.84
C GLU A 74 19.46 1.40 -8.12
N ALA A 75 20.26 2.43 -8.36
CA ALA A 75 20.13 3.24 -9.56
C ALA A 75 20.41 2.40 -10.81
N GLY A 76 19.69 2.70 -11.88
CA GLY A 76 19.82 1.98 -13.14
C GLY A 76 18.82 0.86 -13.33
N PHE A 77 17.91 0.67 -12.36
CA PHE A 77 16.87 -0.35 -12.47
C PHE A 77 15.49 0.26 -12.26
N LEU A 78 14.57 -0.19 -13.09
CA LEU A 78 13.15 0.11 -12.93
C LEU A 78 12.55 -1.01 -12.09
N TYR A 79 11.86 -0.66 -11.00
CA TYR A 79 11.27 -1.62 -10.10
C TYR A 79 9.75 -1.57 -10.13
N ASP A 80 9.13 -2.74 -10.03
CA ASP A 80 7.73 -2.85 -9.67
C ASP A 80 7.68 -3.57 -8.33
N LEU A 81 7.09 -2.92 -7.34
CA LEU A 81 7.06 -3.41 -5.97
C LEU A 81 5.63 -3.60 -5.50
N GLU A 82 5.43 -4.63 -4.72
CA GLU A 82 4.22 -4.77 -3.91
C GLU A 82 4.55 -4.25 -2.52
N VAL A 83 3.79 -3.28 -2.07
CA VAL A 83 4.08 -2.54 -0.84
C VAL A 83 2.85 -2.50 0.05
N HIS A 84 3.12 -2.68 1.34
CA HIS A 84 2.12 -2.60 2.39
C HIS A 84 2.17 -1.20 2.99
N ILE A 85 1.04 -0.52 2.99
CA ILE A 85 0.93 0.84 3.52
C ILE A 85 0.07 0.81 4.76
N SER A 86 0.58 1.37 5.85
CA SER A 86 -0.14 1.46 7.10
C SER A 86 0.04 2.85 7.71
N GLU A 87 -0.83 3.19 8.65
CA GLU A 87 -0.68 4.44 9.38
C GLU A 87 0.31 4.28 10.52
N ARG A 88 1.13 5.28 10.73
CA ARG A 88 2.06 5.29 11.86
C ARG A 88 1.30 5.65 13.13
N PRO A 89 1.65 5.04 14.27
CA PRO A 89 1.04 5.41 15.54
C PRO A 89 1.39 6.86 15.89
N LYS A 90 0.45 7.53 16.54
CA LYS A 90 0.64 8.90 17.04
C LYS A 90 1.19 8.88 18.46
N PRO A 91 1.92 9.92 18.88
CA PRO A 91 2.26 11.14 18.15
C PRO A 91 3.41 10.93 17.18
N LEU A 92 3.42 11.73 16.12
CA LEU A 92 4.46 11.70 15.10
C LEU A 92 5.44 12.85 15.29
N ALA A 93 6.68 12.62 14.90
CA ALA A 93 7.62 13.72 14.77
C ALA A 93 7.13 14.67 13.68
N ALA A 94 7.47 15.95 13.80
CA ALA A 94 6.93 16.98 12.92
C ALA A 94 7.24 16.76 11.44
N ASP A 95 8.35 16.07 11.15
CA ASP A 95 8.81 15.78 9.81
C ASP A 95 8.49 14.35 9.36
N ALA A 96 7.79 13.57 10.18
CA ALA A 96 7.49 12.20 9.85
C ALA A 96 6.26 12.09 8.96
N SER A 97 6.32 11.21 7.97
CA SER A 97 5.14 10.84 7.21
C SER A 97 4.14 10.13 8.12
N SER A 98 2.86 10.40 7.91
CA SER A 98 1.81 9.69 8.63
C SER A 98 1.66 8.24 8.15
N LEU A 99 2.26 7.89 7.04
CA LEU A 99 2.18 6.57 6.44
C LEU A 99 3.51 5.84 6.53
N ARG A 100 3.41 4.55 6.72
CA ARG A 100 4.54 3.64 6.72
C ARG A 100 4.43 2.73 5.51
N TYR A 101 5.52 2.62 4.76
CA TYR A 101 5.61 1.80 3.56
C TYR A 101 6.56 0.66 3.84
N GLU A 102 6.08 -0.57 3.62
CA GLU A 102 6.89 -1.77 3.82
C GLU A 102 6.87 -2.62 2.57
N LEU A 103 8.05 -3.03 2.11
CA LEU A 103 8.16 -3.90 0.95
C LEU A 103 7.64 -5.28 1.29
N ILE A 104 6.70 -5.77 0.48
CA ILE A 104 6.24 -7.16 0.54
C ILE A 104 7.04 -7.99 -0.44
N GLU A 105 7.14 -7.54 -1.69
CA GLU A 105 7.79 -8.31 -2.74
C GLU A 105 8.26 -7.39 -3.87
N ILE A 106 9.40 -7.72 -4.42
CA ILE A 106 9.86 -7.12 -5.68
C ILE A 106 9.25 -7.94 -6.79
N ILE A 107 8.28 -7.36 -7.51
CA ILE A 107 7.60 -8.06 -8.60
C ILE A 107 8.52 -8.12 -9.81
N SER A 108 9.18 -7.01 -10.12
CA SER A 108 10.15 -6.98 -11.20
C SER A 108 11.26 -5.97 -10.93
N LYS A 109 12.41 -6.25 -11.46
CA LYS A 109 13.60 -5.40 -11.42
C LYS A 109 14.24 -5.48 -12.81
N THR A 110 14.16 -4.40 -13.54
CA THR A 110 14.58 -4.38 -14.95
C THR A 110 15.63 -3.31 -15.15
N ALA A 111 16.73 -3.67 -15.79
CA ALA A 111 17.77 -2.71 -16.14
C ALA A 111 17.21 -1.69 -17.12
N SER A 112 17.49 -0.42 -16.85
CA SER A 112 16.96 0.69 -17.63
C SER A 112 18.09 1.60 -18.12
#